data_dcd1f1411c605408e388439fa043906b
#
_entry.id   dcd1f1411c605408e388439fa043906b
#
_cell.length_a   1.000
_cell.length_b   1.000
_cell.length_c   1.000
_cell.angle_alpha   90.00
_cell.angle_beta   90.00
_cell.angle_gamma   90.00
#
_symmetry.space_group_name_H-M   'P 1'
#
loop_
_entity.id
_entity.type
_entity.pdbx_description
1 polymer ?
#
loop_
_entity_poly.entity_id
_entity_poly.type
_entity_poly.pdbx_seq_one_letter_code
_entity_poly.pdbx_strand_id
1 'polypeptide(L)'
;MRSRYGFIAALTTVLLFILLEALSIVMMVNNGAVQRFKVVGAIRHVEAGIWDKTRQVRNYFNLHTENERLNAENLQLRQELAHYTAAAAALDSNRITVTPDFTYIRAAVIRNSVDAQHNYLILDQGADAGVERGMGVVTDRGVVGIVSAVSRHYAYVISLLSTGQSVSAKLSASGAFGPLHWTGTSPDRLLLQEIPVHIQAAPGDTVVTSGYSTIYPSDIPVGSVVETRINQGSSQDLTIRLFEDFRTLHYVYIVRNNNGPEIQELHEQAD
;
A
#
# COMPACT_ATOMS: atom_id res chain seq x y z
N MET A 1 93.93 -19.15 -1.91
CA MET A 1 93.18 -18.63 -0.73
C MET A 1 92.45 -17.28 -0.95
N ARG A 2 92.83 -16.47 -1.88
CA ARG A 2 92.21 -15.13 -2.14
C ARG A 2 90.73 -15.13 -2.64
N SER A 3 90.28 -16.19 -3.30
CA SER A 3 88.95 -16.26 -3.90
C SER A 3 87.82 -16.47 -2.86
N ARG A 4 88.07 -17.19 -1.76
CA ARG A 4 87.08 -17.43 -0.73
C ARG A 4 86.74 -16.20 0.10
N TYR A 5 87.72 -15.34 0.39
CA TYR A 5 87.51 -14.10 1.14
C TYR A 5 86.64 -13.06 0.34
N GLY A 6 86.83 -13.01 -0.97
CA GLY A 6 85.99 -12.13 -1.82
C GLY A 6 84.53 -12.57 -1.91
N PHE A 7 84.29 -13.90 -1.94
CA PHE A 7 82.94 -14.45 -1.95
C PHE A 7 82.23 -14.25 -0.61
N ILE A 8 82.94 -14.45 0.51
CA ILE A 8 82.37 -14.22 1.83
C ILE A 8 82.08 -12.75 2.06
N ALA A 9 82.97 -11.84 1.63
CA ALA A 9 82.76 -10.41 1.71
C ALA A 9 81.53 -9.94 0.85
N ALA A 10 81.41 -10.48 -0.34
CA ALA A 10 80.24 -10.17 -1.18
C ALA A 10 78.94 -10.68 -0.58
N LEU A 11 78.96 -11.91 -0.02
CA LEU A 11 77.78 -12.50 0.64
C LEU A 11 77.35 -11.68 1.88
N THR A 12 78.30 -11.27 2.72
CA THR A 12 78.03 -10.44 3.90
C THR A 12 77.50 -9.07 3.52
N THR A 13 77.96 -8.47 2.44
CA THR A 13 77.45 -7.17 1.95
C THR A 13 76.00 -7.26 1.46
N VAL A 14 75.68 -8.34 0.72
CA VAL A 14 74.34 -8.60 0.25
C VAL A 14 73.38 -8.84 1.44
N LEU A 15 73.84 -9.64 2.43
CA LEU A 15 73.03 -9.94 3.61
C LEU A 15 72.78 -8.69 4.47
N LEU A 16 73.80 -7.81 4.61
CA LEU A 16 73.68 -6.53 5.30
C LEU A 16 72.75 -5.61 4.56
N PHE A 17 72.81 -5.58 3.23
CA PHE A 17 71.86 -4.77 2.42
C PHE A 17 70.41 -5.20 2.61
N ILE A 18 70.15 -6.51 2.53
CA ILE A 18 68.81 -7.08 2.77
C ILE A 18 68.29 -6.74 4.17
N LEU A 19 69.17 -6.84 5.18
CA LEU A 19 68.84 -6.52 6.56
C LEU A 19 68.49 -5.03 6.75
N LEU A 20 69.25 -4.13 6.12
CA LEU A 20 68.97 -2.68 6.16
C LEU A 20 67.71 -2.33 5.41
N GLU A 21 67.42 -3.01 4.31
CA GLU A 21 66.19 -2.78 3.55
C GLU A 21 64.97 -3.28 4.32
N ALA A 22 65.06 -4.44 4.95
CA ALA A 22 64.03 -4.95 5.85
C ALA A 22 63.79 -4.05 7.06
N LEU A 23 64.85 -3.50 7.66
CA LEU A 23 64.78 -2.54 8.75
C LEU A 23 64.12 -1.22 8.31
N SER A 24 64.44 -0.74 7.11
CA SER A 24 63.88 0.46 6.48
C SER A 24 62.36 0.29 6.25
N ILE A 25 61.95 -0.90 5.74
CA ILE A 25 60.52 -1.24 5.55
C ILE A 25 59.79 -1.27 6.88
N VAL A 26 60.38 -1.92 7.89
CA VAL A 26 59.80 -1.99 9.25
C VAL A 26 59.70 -0.60 9.87
N MET A 27 60.69 0.28 9.73
CA MET A 27 60.64 1.64 10.18
C MET A 27 59.59 2.46 9.42
N MET A 28 59.50 2.28 8.11
CA MET A 28 58.50 2.95 7.25
C MET A 28 57.03 2.51 7.64
N VAL A 29 56.86 1.22 7.90
CA VAL A 29 55.56 0.71 8.36
C VAL A 29 55.24 1.14 9.79
N ASN A 30 56.23 1.20 10.68
CA ASN A 30 56.01 1.58 12.09
C ASN A 30 55.91 3.10 12.33
N ASN A 31 56.58 3.92 11.50
CA ASN A 31 56.56 5.41 11.64
C ASN A 31 55.50 6.11 10.84
N GLY A 32 54.62 5.36 10.15
CA GLY A 32 53.54 5.91 9.34
C GLY A 32 52.32 6.30 10.19
N ALA A 33 52.43 7.25 11.15
CA ALA A 33 51.30 7.83 11.84
C ALA A 33 50.22 8.35 10.86
N VAL A 34 50.64 8.89 9.71
CA VAL A 34 49.74 9.35 8.63
C VAL A 34 49.05 8.20 7.90
N GLN A 35 49.71 7.03 7.75
CA GLN A 35 49.11 5.87 7.13
C GLN A 35 48.15 5.15 8.04
N ARG A 36 48.40 5.09 9.36
CA ARG A 36 47.42 4.58 10.36
C ARG A 36 46.12 5.35 10.33
N PHE A 37 46.16 6.67 10.14
CA PHE A 37 44.93 7.48 10.02
C PHE A 37 44.13 7.17 8.75
N LYS A 38 44.79 6.90 7.62
CA LYS A 38 44.11 6.55 6.37
C LYS A 38 43.52 5.14 6.38
N VAL A 39 44.20 4.15 6.96
CA VAL A 39 43.72 2.76 7.07
C VAL A 39 42.60 2.67 8.10
N VAL A 40 42.74 3.29 9.25
CA VAL A 40 41.68 3.35 10.28
C VAL A 40 40.48 4.15 9.80
N GLY A 41 40.69 5.22 9.01
CA GLY A 41 39.61 5.97 8.37
C GLY A 41 38.88 5.13 7.32
N ALA A 42 39.58 4.36 6.50
CA ALA A 42 38.96 3.48 5.51
C ALA A 42 38.15 2.34 6.17
N ILE A 43 38.66 1.74 7.24
CA ILE A 43 37.96 0.71 8.00
C ILE A 43 36.69 1.28 8.66
N ARG A 44 36.75 2.47 9.24
CA ARG A 44 35.56 3.14 9.82
C ARG A 44 34.51 3.49 8.78
N HIS A 45 34.89 3.87 7.57
CA HIS A 45 33.94 4.10 6.48
C HIS A 45 33.27 2.82 5.98
N VAL A 46 33.98 1.69 5.98
CA VAL A 46 33.42 0.39 5.62
C VAL A 46 32.48 -0.12 6.72
N GLU A 47 32.87 -0.01 7.98
CA GLU A 47 32.00 -0.38 9.11
C GLU A 47 30.73 0.49 9.16
N ALA A 48 30.83 1.81 9.01
CA ALA A 48 29.66 2.70 8.99
C ALA A 48 28.69 2.35 7.86
N GLY A 49 29.19 2.01 6.66
CA GLY A 49 28.35 1.64 5.51
C GLY A 49 27.63 0.29 5.68
N ILE A 50 28.24 -0.67 6.39
CA ILE A 50 27.63 -1.98 6.67
C ILE A 50 26.56 -1.84 7.77
N TRP A 51 26.85 -1.07 8.82
CA TRP A 51 25.92 -0.84 9.93
C TRP A 51 24.67 -0.05 9.49
N ASP A 52 24.82 0.90 8.60
CA ASP A 52 23.68 1.68 8.06
C ASP A 52 22.75 0.80 7.19
N LYS A 53 23.31 -0.05 6.34
CA LYS A 53 22.51 -1.00 5.55
C LYS A 53 21.81 -2.03 6.42
N THR A 54 22.47 -2.52 7.47
CA THR A 54 21.88 -3.48 8.40
C THR A 54 20.77 -2.85 9.24
N ARG A 55 20.91 -1.56 9.63
CA ARG A 55 19.85 -0.81 10.30
C ARG A 55 18.66 -0.58 9.38
N GLN A 56 18.88 -0.18 8.13
CA GLN A 56 17.80 0.03 7.17
C GLN A 56 17.02 -1.25 6.90
N VAL A 57 17.70 -2.38 6.74
CA VAL A 57 17.08 -3.69 6.56
C VAL A 57 16.29 -4.10 7.82
N ARG A 58 16.86 -3.93 9.02
CA ARG A 58 16.16 -4.23 10.27
C ARG A 58 14.95 -3.34 10.48
N ASN A 59 15.08 -2.03 10.20
CA ASN A 59 13.95 -1.09 10.27
C ASN A 59 12.86 -1.44 9.26
N TYR A 60 13.23 -1.86 8.05
CA TYR A 60 12.28 -2.32 7.06
C TYR A 60 11.48 -3.54 7.53
N PHE A 61 12.14 -4.56 8.09
CA PHE A 61 11.46 -5.73 8.66
C PHE A 61 10.61 -5.38 9.89
N ASN A 62 11.11 -4.51 10.78
CA ASN A 62 10.33 -4.05 11.93
C ASN A 62 9.09 -3.24 11.49
N LEU A 63 9.23 -2.36 10.50
CA LEU A 63 8.11 -1.61 9.92
C LEU A 63 7.09 -2.53 9.24
N HIS A 64 7.56 -3.57 8.55
CA HIS A 64 6.68 -4.56 7.94
C HIS A 64 5.86 -5.32 8.99
N THR A 65 6.52 -5.84 10.03
CA THR A 65 5.86 -6.55 11.13
C THR A 65 4.90 -5.65 11.90
N GLU A 66 5.28 -4.39 12.16
CA GLU A 66 4.40 -3.43 12.83
C GLU A 66 3.20 -3.04 11.95
N ASN A 67 3.42 -2.90 10.65
CA ASN A 67 2.34 -2.67 9.70
C ASN A 67 1.37 -3.86 9.65
N GLU A 68 1.88 -5.09 9.66
CA GLU A 68 1.04 -6.30 9.75
C GLU A 68 0.22 -6.34 11.04
N ARG A 69 0.83 -6.01 12.18
CA ARG A 69 0.15 -5.93 13.48
C ARG A 69 -0.96 -4.87 13.46
N LEU A 70 -0.65 -3.66 12.99
CA LEU A 70 -1.60 -2.57 12.89
C LEU A 70 -2.76 -2.89 11.92
N ASN A 71 -2.47 -3.54 10.81
CA ASN A 71 -3.52 -3.98 9.88
C ASN A 71 -4.43 -5.06 10.49
N ALA A 72 -3.87 -6.00 11.26
CA ALA A 72 -4.66 -6.99 11.98
C ALA A 72 -5.55 -6.34 13.05
N GLU A 73 -5.02 -5.39 13.80
CA GLU A 73 -5.76 -4.61 14.81
C GLU A 73 -6.86 -3.77 14.16
N ASN A 74 -6.58 -3.10 13.04
CA ASN A 74 -7.58 -2.37 12.26
C ASN A 74 -8.71 -3.28 11.76
N LEU A 75 -8.39 -4.50 11.30
CA LEU A 75 -9.41 -5.46 10.89
C LEU A 75 -10.31 -5.84 12.08
N GLN A 76 -9.72 -6.16 13.23
CA GLN A 76 -10.46 -6.49 14.43
C GLN A 76 -11.38 -5.34 14.85
N LEU A 77 -10.85 -4.10 14.91
CA LEU A 77 -11.63 -2.92 15.27
C LEU A 77 -12.80 -2.66 14.30
N ARG A 78 -12.59 -2.89 12.99
CA ARG A 78 -13.67 -2.77 11.99
C ARG A 78 -14.75 -3.84 12.18
N GLN A 79 -14.37 -5.07 12.50
CA GLN A 79 -15.32 -6.14 12.80
C GLN A 79 -16.11 -5.83 14.08
N GLU A 80 -15.44 -5.36 15.14
CA GLU A 80 -16.10 -4.93 16.37
C GLU A 80 -17.05 -3.75 16.11
N LEU A 81 -16.61 -2.75 15.35
CA LEU A 81 -17.48 -1.60 15.01
C LEU A 81 -18.70 -2.05 14.19
N ALA A 82 -18.51 -2.92 13.20
CA ALA A 82 -19.61 -3.48 12.43
C ALA A 82 -20.60 -4.23 13.33
N HIS A 83 -20.11 -4.97 14.32
CA HIS A 83 -20.93 -5.66 15.30
C HIS A 83 -21.70 -4.68 16.21
N TYR A 84 -21.05 -3.61 16.69
CA TYR A 84 -21.71 -2.60 17.53
C TYR A 84 -22.72 -1.76 16.75
N THR A 85 -22.45 -1.42 15.50
CA THR A 85 -23.42 -0.68 14.67
C THR A 85 -24.64 -1.53 14.33
N ALA A 86 -24.46 -2.81 14.05
CA ALA A 86 -25.55 -3.75 13.86
C ALA A 86 -26.36 -3.94 15.17
N ALA A 87 -25.70 -4.04 16.34
CA ALA A 87 -26.34 -4.11 17.64
C ALA A 87 -27.16 -2.85 17.95
N ALA A 88 -26.63 -1.67 17.65
CA ALA A 88 -27.33 -0.40 17.84
C ALA A 88 -28.57 -0.31 16.95
N ALA A 89 -28.46 -0.70 15.67
CA ALA A 89 -29.58 -0.74 14.73
C ALA A 89 -30.66 -1.75 15.16
N ALA A 90 -30.26 -2.87 15.75
CA ALA A 90 -31.20 -3.88 16.27
C ALA A 90 -31.95 -3.38 17.49
N LEU A 91 -31.32 -2.61 18.38
CA LEU A 91 -32.00 -1.98 19.54
C LEU A 91 -33.04 -0.96 19.08
N ASP A 92 -32.77 -0.23 18.02
CA ASP A 92 -33.69 0.77 17.46
C ASP A 92 -34.88 0.15 16.70
N SER A 93 -34.70 -1.06 16.14
CA SER A 93 -35.71 -1.75 15.31
C SER A 93 -36.40 -2.95 15.94
N ASN A 94 -36.17 -3.21 17.22
CA ASN A 94 -36.76 -4.38 17.94
C ASN A 94 -36.38 -5.74 17.32
N ARG A 95 -35.29 -5.85 16.59
CA ARG A 95 -34.79 -7.10 15.97
C ARG A 95 -33.85 -7.83 16.95
N ILE A 96 -34.14 -9.10 17.16
CA ILE A 96 -33.49 -9.95 18.17
C ILE A 96 -32.15 -10.55 17.68
N THR A 97 -31.86 -10.51 16.38
CA THR A 97 -30.63 -11.12 15.82
C THR A 97 -29.71 -10.06 15.21
N VAL A 98 -28.52 -9.92 15.80
CA VAL A 98 -27.54 -8.96 15.37
C VAL A 98 -26.45 -9.70 14.60
N THR A 99 -26.60 -9.79 13.29
CA THR A 99 -25.49 -10.15 12.38
C THR A 99 -24.97 -8.88 11.75
N PRO A 100 -23.65 -8.66 11.68
CA PRO A 100 -23.12 -7.51 10.96
C PRO A 100 -23.47 -7.64 9.47
N ASP A 101 -23.92 -6.55 8.85
CA ASP A 101 -24.26 -6.53 7.42
C ASP A 101 -23.05 -6.83 6.55
N PHE A 102 -21.86 -6.48 7.02
CA PHE A 102 -20.62 -6.66 6.29
C PHE A 102 -19.55 -7.35 7.13
N THR A 103 -18.78 -8.23 6.48
CA THR A 103 -17.57 -8.85 7.03
C THR A 103 -16.37 -8.54 6.13
N TYR A 104 -15.16 -8.59 6.73
CA TYR A 104 -13.95 -8.20 6.05
C TYR A 104 -12.94 -9.34 6.02
N ILE A 105 -12.35 -9.60 4.84
CA ILE A 105 -11.29 -10.58 4.64
C ILE A 105 -10.04 -9.80 4.27
N ARG A 106 -8.99 -9.89 5.11
CA ARG A 106 -7.70 -9.25 4.81
C ARG A 106 -6.99 -10.00 3.70
N ALA A 107 -6.42 -9.26 2.74
CA ALA A 107 -5.63 -9.81 1.65
C ALA A 107 -4.39 -8.95 1.36
N ALA A 108 -3.29 -9.59 0.96
CA ALA A 108 -2.12 -8.91 0.47
C ALA A 108 -2.21 -8.72 -1.07
N VAL A 109 -1.72 -7.59 -1.54
CA VAL A 109 -1.64 -7.29 -2.97
C VAL A 109 -0.37 -7.92 -3.54
N ILE A 110 -0.52 -8.94 -4.38
CA ILE A 110 0.60 -9.63 -5.05
C ILE A 110 1.00 -8.90 -6.34
N ARG A 111 0.02 -8.35 -7.04
CA ARG A 111 0.23 -7.60 -8.28
C ARG A 111 -0.72 -6.41 -8.33
N ASN A 112 -0.22 -5.29 -8.82
CA ASN A 112 -0.95 -4.05 -8.98
C ASN A 112 -0.61 -3.41 -10.33
N SER A 113 -1.60 -2.90 -11.04
CA SER A 113 -1.49 -2.12 -12.26
C SER A 113 -2.13 -0.76 -12.03
N VAL A 114 -1.46 0.32 -12.44
CA VAL A 114 -1.95 1.70 -12.28
C VAL A 114 -1.77 2.57 -13.54
N ASP A 115 -1.07 2.04 -14.55
CA ASP A 115 -0.66 2.82 -15.74
C ASP A 115 -1.43 2.43 -17.02
N ALA A 116 -2.43 1.54 -16.91
CA ALA A 116 -3.25 1.08 -18.03
C ALA A 116 -4.65 1.71 -17.98
N GLN A 117 -5.41 1.60 -19.07
CA GLN A 117 -6.83 1.98 -19.05
C GLN A 117 -7.71 0.97 -18.30
N HIS A 118 -7.28 -0.30 -18.26
CA HIS A 118 -7.92 -1.37 -17.53
C HIS A 118 -6.95 -1.88 -16.46
N ASN A 119 -6.95 -1.20 -15.33
CA ASN A 119 -6.10 -1.54 -14.21
C ASN A 119 -6.73 -2.64 -13.34
N TYR A 120 -5.87 -3.44 -12.73
CA TYR A 120 -6.27 -4.59 -11.92
C TYR A 120 -5.29 -4.85 -10.77
N LEU A 121 -5.76 -5.60 -9.78
CA LEU A 121 -4.94 -6.15 -8.71
C LEU A 121 -5.11 -7.67 -8.66
N ILE A 122 -4.08 -8.37 -8.17
CA ILE A 122 -4.16 -9.77 -7.76
C ILE A 122 -3.93 -9.84 -6.27
N LEU A 123 -4.83 -10.50 -5.56
CA LEU A 123 -4.81 -10.70 -4.12
C LEU A 123 -4.47 -12.15 -3.77
N ASP A 124 -3.83 -12.36 -2.62
CA ASP A 124 -3.42 -13.67 -2.09
C ASP A 124 -4.56 -14.44 -1.39
N GLN A 125 -5.79 -13.96 -1.51
CA GLN A 125 -6.97 -14.62 -0.97
C GLN A 125 -7.92 -14.99 -2.10
N GLY A 126 -8.47 -16.21 -2.03
CA GLY A 126 -9.38 -16.75 -3.03
C GLY A 126 -10.57 -17.47 -2.42
N ALA A 127 -11.13 -18.42 -3.16
CA ALA A 127 -12.31 -19.17 -2.75
C ALA A 127 -12.14 -19.90 -1.40
N ASP A 128 -10.94 -20.42 -1.09
CA ASP A 128 -10.66 -21.11 0.18
C ASP A 128 -10.81 -20.16 1.40
N ALA A 129 -10.63 -18.85 1.20
CA ALA A 129 -10.86 -17.82 2.21
C ALA A 129 -12.30 -17.26 2.17
N GLY A 130 -13.14 -17.82 1.30
CA GLY A 130 -14.52 -17.38 1.14
C GLY A 130 -14.66 -16.11 0.31
N VAL A 131 -13.69 -15.80 -0.55
CA VAL A 131 -13.82 -14.71 -1.51
C VAL A 131 -14.70 -15.14 -2.66
N GLU A 132 -15.61 -14.27 -3.04
CA GLU A 132 -16.54 -14.49 -4.14
C GLU A 132 -16.50 -13.33 -5.14
N ARG A 133 -16.95 -13.60 -6.34
CA ARG A 133 -17.08 -12.58 -7.39
C ARG A 133 -18.13 -11.53 -6.96
N GLY A 134 -17.87 -10.26 -7.28
CA GLY A 134 -18.75 -9.15 -6.93
C GLY A 134 -18.46 -8.52 -5.57
N MET A 135 -17.60 -9.12 -4.73
CA MET A 135 -17.19 -8.50 -3.48
C MET A 135 -16.39 -7.23 -3.72
N GLY A 136 -16.63 -6.22 -2.88
CA GLY A 136 -15.87 -4.97 -2.88
C GLY A 136 -14.48 -5.14 -2.28
N VAL A 137 -13.56 -4.28 -2.66
CA VAL A 137 -12.21 -4.21 -2.09
C VAL A 137 -11.94 -2.79 -1.63
N VAL A 138 -11.50 -2.65 -0.38
CA VAL A 138 -11.27 -1.35 0.27
C VAL A 138 -9.96 -1.34 1.05
N THR A 139 -9.51 -0.14 1.41
CA THR A 139 -8.50 0.10 2.44
C THR A 139 -9.12 0.88 3.60
N ASP A 140 -8.31 1.27 4.56
CA ASP A 140 -8.67 2.28 5.58
C ASP A 140 -8.87 3.69 4.99
N ARG A 141 -8.33 3.94 3.80
CA ARG A 141 -8.34 5.25 3.13
C ARG A 141 -9.34 5.35 1.97
N GLY A 142 -9.86 4.21 1.49
CA GLY A 142 -10.82 4.29 0.39
C GLY A 142 -11.19 2.99 -0.30
N VAL A 143 -12.01 3.15 -1.32
CA VAL A 143 -12.40 2.07 -2.22
C VAL A 143 -11.27 1.79 -3.20
N VAL A 144 -10.96 0.49 -3.41
CA VAL A 144 -9.88 0.03 -4.30
C VAL A 144 -10.42 -0.59 -5.58
N GLY A 145 -11.49 -1.38 -5.50
CA GLY A 145 -12.05 -2.05 -6.66
C GLY A 145 -13.06 -3.13 -6.34
N ILE A 146 -13.36 -3.99 -7.32
CA ILE A 146 -14.35 -5.08 -7.23
C ILE A 146 -13.72 -6.39 -7.69
N VAL A 147 -13.96 -7.48 -6.96
CA VAL A 147 -13.54 -8.83 -7.33
C VAL A 147 -14.28 -9.27 -8.60
N SER A 148 -13.55 -9.51 -9.67
CA SER A 148 -14.09 -9.92 -10.97
C SER A 148 -13.94 -11.42 -11.25
N ALA A 149 -12.87 -12.04 -10.75
CA ALA A 149 -12.64 -13.47 -10.88
C ALA A 149 -11.94 -14.01 -9.65
N VAL A 150 -12.22 -15.26 -9.31
CA VAL A 150 -11.67 -15.93 -8.13
C VAL A 150 -11.15 -17.30 -8.55
N SER A 151 -9.93 -17.63 -8.11
CA SER A 151 -9.38 -18.97 -8.12
C SER A 151 -9.34 -19.53 -6.70
N ARG A 152 -8.81 -20.73 -6.53
CA ARG A 152 -8.74 -21.37 -5.21
C ARG A 152 -8.05 -20.50 -4.17
N HIS A 153 -6.88 -19.92 -4.52
CA HIS A 153 -6.03 -19.17 -3.59
C HIS A 153 -5.91 -17.68 -3.91
N TYR A 154 -6.40 -17.22 -5.06
CA TYR A 154 -6.22 -15.86 -5.53
C TYR A 154 -7.52 -15.23 -6.01
N ALA A 155 -7.62 -13.90 -5.90
CA ALA A 155 -8.67 -13.11 -6.50
C ALA A 155 -8.09 -12.09 -7.48
N TYR A 156 -8.79 -11.92 -8.59
CA TYR A 156 -8.55 -10.87 -9.58
C TYR A 156 -9.55 -9.74 -9.34
N VAL A 157 -9.04 -8.54 -9.09
CA VAL A 157 -9.82 -7.35 -8.76
C VAL A 157 -9.69 -6.35 -9.89
N ILE A 158 -10.81 -5.86 -10.42
CA ILE A 158 -10.83 -4.72 -11.31
C ILE A 158 -10.67 -3.48 -10.43
N SER A 159 -9.62 -2.69 -10.70
CA SER A 159 -9.31 -1.48 -9.95
C SER A 159 -10.36 -0.39 -10.17
N LEU A 160 -10.59 0.44 -9.17
CA LEU A 160 -11.35 1.69 -9.31
C LEU A 160 -10.70 2.62 -10.36
N LEU A 161 -9.38 2.53 -10.55
CA LEU A 161 -8.65 3.18 -11.64
C LEU A 161 -8.73 2.39 -12.95
N SER A 162 -9.91 1.90 -13.30
CA SER A 162 -10.18 1.23 -14.58
C SER A 162 -11.35 1.93 -15.27
N THR A 163 -11.17 2.27 -16.55
CA THR A 163 -12.24 2.83 -17.36
C THR A 163 -13.37 1.80 -17.50
N GLY A 164 -14.61 2.22 -17.29
CA GLY A 164 -15.76 1.32 -17.29
C GLY A 164 -16.16 0.79 -15.91
N GLN A 165 -15.41 1.10 -14.85
CA GLN A 165 -15.84 0.88 -13.47
C GLN A 165 -16.48 2.13 -12.90
N SER A 166 -17.58 1.95 -12.16
CA SER A 166 -18.28 3.04 -11.48
C SER A 166 -18.67 2.58 -10.08
N VAL A 167 -18.61 3.50 -9.13
CA VAL A 167 -19.03 3.29 -7.74
C VAL A 167 -20.03 4.38 -7.39
N SER A 168 -21.12 4.02 -6.72
CA SER A 168 -22.06 5.00 -6.20
C SER A 168 -21.45 5.72 -5.00
N ALA A 169 -21.22 7.02 -5.12
CA ALA A 169 -20.63 7.86 -4.08
C ALA A 169 -21.51 9.08 -3.78
N LYS A 170 -21.36 9.66 -2.60
CA LYS A 170 -22.10 10.83 -2.15
C LYS A 170 -21.19 11.88 -1.53
N LEU A 171 -21.62 13.13 -1.57
CA LEU A 171 -21.08 14.18 -0.72
C LEU A 171 -21.47 13.91 0.73
N SER A 172 -20.52 13.84 1.62
CA SER A 172 -20.75 13.50 3.05
C SER A 172 -21.70 14.51 3.72
N ALA A 173 -21.57 15.79 3.40
CA ALA A 173 -22.35 16.87 4.05
C ALA A 173 -23.80 16.94 3.58
N SER A 174 -24.06 16.81 2.26
CA SER A 174 -25.39 16.98 1.67
C SER A 174 -26.13 15.68 1.41
N GLY A 175 -25.42 14.54 1.35
CA GLY A 175 -25.96 13.25 0.94
C GLY A 175 -26.26 13.15 -0.57
N ALA A 176 -25.99 14.19 -1.36
CA ALA A 176 -26.16 14.13 -2.81
C ALA A 176 -25.21 13.12 -3.41
N PHE A 177 -25.73 12.18 -4.18
CA PHE A 177 -24.99 11.03 -4.70
C PHE A 177 -25.03 10.98 -6.23
N GLY A 178 -24.05 10.26 -6.78
CA GLY A 178 -23.95 10.04 -8.22
C GLY A 178 -22.92 8.96 -8.54
N PRO A 179 -22.73 8.64 -9.82
CA PRO A 179 -21.71 7.71 -10.27
C PRO A 179 -20.33 8.36 -10.19
N LEU A 180 -19.42 7.67 -9.53
CA LEU A 180 -18.01 8.03 -9.40
C LEU A 180 -17.19 7.08 -10.26
N HIS A 181 -16.39 7.59 -11.19
CA HIS A 181 -15.58 6.78 -12.09
C HIS A 181 -14.26 7.45 -12.43
N TRP A 182 -13.32 6.63 -12.94
CA TRP A 182 -12.04 7.10 -13.42
C TRP A 182 -12.10 7.47 -14.91
N THR A 183 -11.54 8.62 -15.28
CA THR A 183 -11.53 9.11 -16.66
C THR A 183 -10.36 8.60 -17.49
N GLY A 184 -9.43 7.85 -16.90
CA GLY A 184 -8.25 7.34 -17.60
C GLY A 184 -7.08 8.35 -17.69
N THR A 185 -7.18 9.53 -17.06
CA THR A 185 -6.19 10.60 -17.25
C THR A 185 -5.19 10.72 -16.10
N SER A 186 -5.63 10.65 -14.86
CA SER A 186 -4.79 10.86 -13.68
C SER A 186 -5.08 9.80 -12.61
N PRO A 187 -4.06 9.12 -12.06
CA PRO A 187 -4.27 8.02 -11.11
C PRO A 187 -4.71 8.50 -9.72
N ASP A 188 -4.73 9.80 -9.46
CA ASP A 188 -5.14 10.41 -8.20
C ASP A 188 -6.50 11.11 -8.27
N ARG A 189 -7.19 11.08 -9.44
CA ARG A 189 -8.43 11.83 -9.65
C ARG A 189 -9.53 10.98 -10.25
N LEU A 190 -10.72 11.14 -9.68
CA LEU A 190 -11.97 10.57 -10.19
C LEU A 190 -12.95 11.68 -10.54
N LEU A 191 -13.99 11.32 -11.27
CA LEU A 191 -15.10 12.21 -11.63
C LEU A 191 -16.37 11.68 -10.99
N LEU A 192 -16.99 12.49 -10.12
CA LEU A 192 -18.33 12.26 -9.57
C LEU A 192 -19.31 13.08 -10.39
N GLN A 193 -20.24 12.41 -11.05
CA GLN A 193 -21.19 13.02 -11.99
C GLN A 193 -22.61 13.11 -11.44
N GLU A 194 -23.44 13.83 -12.16
CA GLU A 194 -24.90 13.91 -11.94
C GLU A 194 -25.29 14.53 -10.61
N ILE A 195 -24.42 15.31 -9.97
CA ILE A 195 -24.79 16.03 -8.76
C ILE A 195 -25.69 17.22 -9.12
N PRO A 196 -26.90 17.37 -8.52
CA PRO A 196 -27.77 18.47 -8.83
C PRO A 196 -27.11 19.83 -8.61
N VAL A 197 -27.31 20.80 -9.53
CA VAL A 197 -26.65 22.11 -9.47
C VAL A 197 -27.04 22.94 -8.25
N HIS A 198 -28.22 22.69 -7.66
CA HIS A 198 -28.66 23.41 -6.44
C HIS A 198 -27.91 22.97 -5.18
N ILE A 199 -27.19 21.84 -5.24
CA ILE A 199 -26.33 21.38 -4.15
C ILE A 199 -24.99 22.13 -4.23
N GLN A 200 -24.69 22.87 -3.19
CA GLN A 200 -23.41 23.57 -3.09
C GLN A 200 -22.31 22.57 -2.77
N ALA A 201 -21.42 22.33 -3.72
CA ALA A 201 -20.21 21.51 -3.52
C ALA A 201 -18.99 22.43 -3.59
N ALA A 202 -18.19 22.44 -2.55
CA ALA A 202 -17.00 23.27 -2.43
C ALA A 202 -15.70 22.42 -2.45
N PRO A 203 -14.58 22.98 -2.94
CA PRO A 203 -13.29 22.34 -2.78
C PRO A 203 -13.00 22.04 -1.30
N GLY A 204 -12.59 20.82 -1.02
CA GLY A 204 -12.37 20.29 0.33
C GLY A 204 -13.51 19.43 0.87
N ASP A 205 -14.69 19.45 0.26
CA ASP A 205 -15.81 18.59 0.67
C ASP A 205 -15.44 17.11 0.52
N THR A 206 -15.79 16.31 1.52
CA THR A 206 -15.48 14.88 1.55
C THR A 206 -16.52 14.11 0.74
N VAL A 207 -16.01 13.17 -0.07
CA VAL A 207 -16.81 12.20 -0.83
C VAL A 207 -16.61 10.82 -0.22
N VAL A 208 -17.72 10.12 -0.01
CA VAL A 208 -17.78 8.79 0.59
C VAL A 208 -18.68 7.87 -0.24
N THR A 209 -18.63 6.56 0.00
CA THR A 209 -19.60 5.61 -0.61
C THR A 209 -21.03 5.96 -0.19
N SER A 210 -21.99 5.82 -1.11
CA SER A 210 -23.37 6.22 -0.85
C SER A 210 -24.13 5.26 0.06
N GLY A 211 -23.76 3.97 0.06
CA GLY A 211 -24.54 2.89 0.69
C GLY A 211 -25.66 2.35 -0.19
N TYR A 212 -25.89 2.89 -1.38
CA TYR A 212 -26.91 2.38 -2.34
C TYR A 212 -26.42 1.23 -3.22
N SER A 213 -25.28 0.68 -2.88
CA SER A 213 -24.70 -0.50 -3.52
C SER A 213 -24.67 -1.66 -2.53
N THR A 214 -24.98 -2.86 -3.00
CA THR A 214 -24.83 -4.09 -2.21
C THR A 214 -23.34 -4.48 -2.02
N ILE A 215 -22.42 -3.75 -2.66
CA ILE A 215 -20.98 -4.08 -2.72
C ILE A 215 -20.22 -3.45 -1.57
N TYR A 216 -20.52 -2.19 -1.23
CA TYR A 216 -19.80 -1.41 -0.23
C TYR A 216 -20.70 -0.93 0.89
N PRO A 217 -20.21 -0.94 2.14
CA PRO A 217 -20.86 -0.19 3.22
C PRO A 217 -20.98 1.29 2.87
N SER A 218 -21.94 1.96 3.49
CA SER A 218 -22.01 3.42 3.45
C SER A 218 -20.83 4.06 4.15
N ASP A 219 -20.51 5.28 3.75
CA ASP A 219 -19.57 6.18 4.43
C ASP A 219 -18.09 5.75 4.44
N ILE A 220 -17.70 4.83 3.53
CA ILE A 220 -16.27 4.58 3.27
C ILE A 220 -15.69 5.81 2.59
N PRO A 221 -14.61 6.42 3.13
CA PRO A 221 -13.95 7.56 2.50
C PRO A 221 -13.49 7.23 1.09
N VAL A 222 -13.54 8.20 0.17
CA VAL A 222 -13.00 8.04 -1.18
C VAL A 222 -12.00 9.15 -1.49
N GLY A 223 -12.39 10.40 -1.24
CA GLY A 223 -11.54 11.54 -1.56
C GLY A 223 -12.20 12.86 -1.19
N SER A 224 -11.63 13.95 -1.71
CA SER A 224 -12.14 15.31 -1.53
C SER A 224 -12.36 16.00 -2.86
N VAL A 225 -13.36 16.85 -2.92
CA VAL A 225 -13.65 17.72 -4.07
C VAL A 225 -12.48 18.69 -4.31
N VAL A 226 -11.99 18.77 -5.53
CA VAL A 226 -10.95 19.75 -5.92
C VAL A 226 -11.47 20.77 -6.93
N GLU A 227 -12.43 20.37 -7.76
CA GLU A 227 -12.99 21.24 -8.81
C GLU A 227 -14.45 20.87 -9.06
N THR A 228 -15.25 21.86 -9.37
CA THR A 228 -16.66 21.72 -9.71
C THR A 228 -16.89 22.29 -11.11
N ARG A 229 -17.57 21.54 -11.98
CA ARG A 229 -17.92 21.95 -13.33
C ARG A 229 -19.40 21.75 -13.58
N ILE A 230 -20.13 22.82 -13.92
CA ILE A 230 -21.54 22.73 -14.29
C ILE A 230 -21.68 22.07 -15.67
N ASN A 231 -22.53 21.05 -15.76
CA ASN A 231 -22.80 20.31 -16.96
C ASN A 231 -24.27 20.57 -17.40
N GLN A 232 -24.48 21.09 -18.61
CA GLN A 232 -25.79 21.32 -19.25
C GLN A 232 -26.85 22.06 -18.37
N GLY A 233 -26.43 22.82 -17.37
CA GLY A 233 -27.29 23.69 -16.57
C GLY A 233 -28.14 23.01 -15.49
N SER A 234 -28.27 21.70 -15.43
CA SER A 234 -29.10 20.97 -14.46
C SER A 234 -28.27 20.13 -13.46
N SER A 235 -27.09 19.69 -13.85
CA SER A 235 -26.17 18.92 -13.03
C SER A 235 -24.76 19.50 -13.05
N GLN A 236 -23.97 19.08 -12.13
CA GLN A 236 -22.55 19.41 -12.03
C GLN A 236 -21.70 18.14 -11.86
N ASP A 237 -20.52 18.18 -12.43
CA ASP A 237 -19.50 17.17 -12.30
C ASP A 237 -18.42 17.66 -11.33
N LEU A 238 -18.02 16.80 -10.41
CA LEU A 238 -17.04 17.12 -9.38
C LEU A 238 -15.76 16.29 -9.63
N THR A 239 -14.63 16.96 -9.75
CA THR A 239 -13.33 16.31 -9.76
C THR A 239 -12.92 16.00 -8.33
N ILE A 240 -12.68 14.72 -8.03
CA ILE A 240 -12.37 14.22 -6.70
C ILE A 240 -10.92 13.80 -6.66
N ARG A 241 -10.16 14.30 -5.68
CA ARG A 241 -8.81 13.78 -5.37
C ARG A 241 -8.94 12.65 -4.40
N LEU A 242 -8.38 11.49 -4.74
CA LEU A 242 -8.36 10.31 -3.89
C LEU A 242 -7.56 10.52 -2.61
N PHE A 243 -8.01 9.88 -1.52
CA PHE A 243 -7.23 9.77 -0.29
C PHE A 243 -6.23 8.60 -0.36
N GLU A 244 -6.54 7.58 -1.17
CA GLU A 244 -5.69 6.41 -1.35
C GLU A 244 -4.66 6.63 -2.47
N ASP A 245 -3.43 6.21 -2.23
CA ASP A 245 -2.39 6.13 -3.26
C ASP A 245 -2.29 4.70 -3.79
N PHE A 246 -2.86 4.48 -4.96
CA PHE A 246 -2.89 3.17 -5.61
C PHE A 246 -1.52 2.60 -5.94
N ARG A 247 -0.46 3.40 -5.96
CA ARG A 247 0.92 2.93 -6.21
C ARG A 247 1.53 2.23 -5.00
N THR A 248 1.01 2.47 -3.81
CA THR A 248 1.57 2.00 -2.53
C THR A 248 0.69 0.95 -1.84
N LEU A 249 -0.27 0.35 -2.55
CA LEU A 249 -1.15 -0.67 -2.02
C LEU A 249 -0.39 -1.96 -1.69
N HIS A 250 -0.35 -2.32 -0.42
CA HIS A 250 0.24 -3.57 0.07
C HIS A 250 -0.80 -4.53 0.65
N TYR A 251 -1.76 -4.00 1.40
CA TYR A 251 -2.85 -4.75 2.02
C TYR A 251 -4.18 -4.08 1.72
N VAL A 252 -5.19 -4.92 1.57
CA VAL A 252 -6.57 -4.50 1.32
C VAL A 252 -7.53 -5.38 2.13
N TYR A 253 -8.77 -4.96 2.23
CA TYR A 253 -9.85 -5.71 2.83
C TYR A 253 -10.90 -6.02 1.76
N ILE A 254 -11.21 -7.29 1.58
CA ILE A 254 -12.31 -7.74 0.73
C ILE A 254 -13.57 -7.68 1.59
N VAL A 255 -14.58 -7.00 1.11
CA VAL A 255 -15.83 -6.73 1.81
C VAL A 255 -16.89 -7.71 1.33
N ARG A 256 -17.41 -8.54 2.24
CA ARG A 256 -18.55 -9.40 1.98
C ARG A 256 -19.80 -8.75 2.58
N ASN A 257 -20.83 -8.58 1.77
CA ASN A 257 -22.16 -8.25 2.24
C ASN A 257 -22.91 -9.55 2.61
N ASN A 258 -23.21 -9.72 3.87
CA ASN A 258 -23.86 -10.94 4.38
C ASN A 258 -25.32 -11.05 3.94
N ASN A 259 -25.96 -9.93 3.58
CA ASN A 259 -27.33 -9.86 3.07
C ASN A 259 -27.37 -9.79 1.52
N GLY A 260 -26.21 -9.75 0.86
CA GLY A 260 -26.09 -9.61 -0.60
C GLY A 260 -26.86 -10.65 -1.40
N PRO A 261 -26.74 -11.95 -1.09
CA PRO A 261 -27.46 -13.01 -1.80
C PRO A 261 -28.98 -12.84 -1.77
N GLU A 262 -29.57 -12.52 -0.60
CA GLU A 262 -31.02 -12.31 -0.44
C GLU A 262 -31.51 -11.11 -1.26
N ILE A 263 -30.74 -10.02 -1.26
CA ILE A 263 -31.05 -8.81 -2.05
C ILE A 263 -30.99 -9.11 -3.56
N GLN A 264 -30.01 -9.92 -3.97
CA GLN A 264 -29.87 -10.30 -5.38
C GLN A 264 -31.00 -11.22 -5.84
N GLU A 265 -31.39 -12.22 -5.04
CA GLU A 265 -32.56 -13.08 -5.32
C GLU A 265 -33.84 -12.25 -5.45
N LEU A 266 -34.03 -11.25 -4.59
CA LEU A 266 -35.18 -10.36 -4.67
C LEU A 266 -35.19 -9.52 -5.96
N HIS A 267 -34.02 -9.08 -6.40
CA HIS A 267 -33.90 -8.31 -7.65
C HIS A 267 -34.21 -9.17 -8.87
N GLU A 268 -33.68 -10.40 -8.90
CA GLU A 268 -33.95 -11.37 -9.98
C GLU A 268 -35.43 -11.83 -10.06
N GLN A 269 -36.18 -11.75 -8.93
CA GLN A 269 -37.62 -12.04 -8.92
C GLN A 269 -38.47 -10.85 -9.42
N ALA A 270 -37.91 -9.64 -9.42
CA ALA A 270 -38.61 -8.42 -9.81
C ALA A 270 -38.46 -8.05 -11.29
N ASP A 271 -37.48 -8.67 -11.99
CA ASP A 271 -37.24 -8.52 -13.43
C ASP A 271 -37.98 -9.62 -14.23
#